data_f8781e808bf1b72a820ad9c742706bdd
#
_entry.id   f8781e808bf1b72a820ad9c742706bdd
#
_cell.length_a   1.000
_cell.length_b   1.000
_cell.length_c   1.000
_cell.angle_alpha   90.00
_cell.angle_beta   90.00
_cell.angle_gamma   90.00
#
_symmetry.space_group_name_H-M   'P 1'
#
loop_
_entity.id
_entity.type
_entity.pdbx_description
1 polymer ?
#
loop_
_entity_poly.entity_id
_entity_poly.type
_entity_poly.pdbx_seq_one_letter_code
_entity_poly.pdbx_strand_id
1 'polypeptide(L)'
;MNKIVLLYSLSLFFLLSVAAQEKIPVFVSGTEGHKSYRIPAIIKNPNGDLLAFCEGRVNGSGDFGDINIVMKKSSDQGKTWTKLETIVDADSLQAGNPAPVVDLNDPVYPGGRIFLFYNTGNNHEGEVRKGKGLREVWYKTSSDGGLTWSAAVNITTQTHRPKQPQVNAAYKFLEDWRSYANTPGHALQLTGGQYKGRIYVAANHSEGAPKGRFEDYFAHGFYTDDHGQTFRLSETIQLPGGNEATAAEISNNGLLLNARNQKGDVRARIVARSNDGGQTWKSIDFDKNLPDPVCEGSILNIGVKKRKHLLAFCNAADTAKRNNLTLRISYDEGHTWAKSIPLDKSEDGKKDFTAYSDIVKVSKKEIGVLYERDGYSQIVFTLVNWKK
;
A
#
# COMPACT_ATOMS: atom_id res chain seq x y z
N MET A 1 -59.73 38.58 36.52
CA MET A 1 -59.62 37.93 35.20
C MET A 1 -58.13 37.86 34.83
N ASN A 2 -57.46 36.79 35.14
CA ASN A 2 -56.01 36.59 34.81
C ASN A 2 -55.90 35.93 33.46
N LYS A 3 -55.23 36.58 32.49
CA LYS A 3 -54.93 36.03 31.21
C LYS A 3 -53.59 35.25 31.32
N ILE A 4 -53.62 33.93 31.15
CA ILE A 4 -52.46 33.10 31.03
C ILE A 4 -51.99 33.15 29.56
N VAL A 5 -50.78 33.64 29.33
CA VAL A 5 -50.12 33.63 28.02
C VAL A 5 -49.27 32.35 27.95
N LEU A 6 -49.64 31.41 27.09
CA LEU A 6 -48.89 30.21 26.81
C LEU A 6 -47.85 30.53 25.74
N LEU A 7 -46.57 30.55 26.12
CA LEU A 7 -45.45 30.61 25.15
C LEU A 7 -45.14 29.19 24.64
N TYR A 8 -45.42 28.93 23.38
CA TYR A 8 -44.93 27.75 22.67
C TYR A 8 -43.49 28.03 22.21
N SER A 9 -42.50 27.34 22.81
CA SER A 9 -41.13 27.29 22.32
C SER A 9 -41.03 26.27 21.20
N LEU A 10 -40.84 26.72 19.97
CA LEU A 10 -40.61 25.89 18.80
C LEU A 10 -39.13 25.48 18.78
N SER A 11 -38.80 24.29 19.28
CA SER A 11 -37.44 23.73 19.21
C SER A 11 -37.18 23.22 17.78
N LEU A 12 -36.40 24.02 17.04
CA LEU A 12 -35.93 23.62 15.70
C LEU A 12 -34.80 22.58 15.86
N PHE A 13 -35.14 21.30 15.70
CA PHE A 13 -34.14 20.24 15.57
C PHE A 13 -33.47 20.37 14.22
N PHE A 14 -32.25 20.92 14.17
CA PHE A 14 -31.35 20.76 13.01
C PHE A 14 -30.88 19.32 12.97
N LEU A 15 -31.48 18.51 12.13
CA LEU A 15 -30.93 17.22 11.68
C LEU A 15 -29.70 17.55 10.85
N LEU A 16 -28.51 17.50 11.46
CA LEU A 16 -27.24 17.43 10.75
C LEU A 16 -27.21 16.08 10.02
N SER A 17 -27.62 16.05 8.77
CA SER A 17 -27.36 14.92 7.89
C SER A 17 -25.84 14.82 7.73
N VAL A 18 -25.23 13.85 8.39
CA VAL A 18 -23.88 13.41 8.04
C VAL A 18 -23.99 12.87 6.61
N ALA A 19 -23.60 13.67 5.63
CA ALA A 19 -23.51 13.19 4.26
C ALA A 19 -22.64 11.95 4.25
N ALA A 20 -23.19 10.82 3.81
CA ALA A 20 -22.43 9.59 3.64
C ALA A 20 -21.24 9.88 2.72
N GLN A 21 -20.08 9.40 3.07
CA GLN A 21 -18.89 9.56 2.23
C GLN A 21 -19.15 8.90 0.88
N GLU A 22 -19.02 9.68 -0.19
CA GLU A 22 -19.19 9.19 -1.55
C GLU A 22 -18.11 8.14 -1.87
N LYS A 23 -18.52 7.04 -2.50
CA LYS A 23 -17.66 5.94 -2.92
C LYS A 23 -17.67 5.88 -4.44
N ILE A 24 -16.63 6.37 -5.06
CA ILE A 24 -16.50 6.52 -6.51
C ILE A 24 -15.84 5.26 -7.07
N PRO A 25 -16.51 4.46 -7.92
CA PRO A 25 -15.89 3.33 -8.59
C PRO A 25 -14.75 3.79 -9.50
N VAL A 26 -13.55 3.24 -9.31
CA VAL A 26 -12.38 3.52 -10.15
C VAL A 26 -12.15 2.37 -11.12
N PHE A 27 -12.08 1.15 -10.62
CA PHE A 27 -11.96 -0.05 -11.43
C PHE A 27 -13.13 -0.99 -11.10
N VAL A 28 -13.84 -1.45 -12.13
CA VAL A 28 -15.01 -2.31 -12.00
C VAL A 28 -14.73 -3.65 -12.65
N SER A 29 -14.78 -4.74 -11.91
CA SER A 29 -14.52 -6.10 -12.39
C SER A 29 -15.47 -6.47 -13.54
N GLY A 30 -14.93 -7.13 -14.55
CA GLY A 30 -15.67 -7.46 -15.78
C GLY A 30 -15.73 -6.35 -16.83
N THR A 31 -15.04 -5.24 -16.63
CA THR A 31 -14.97 -4.13 -17.58
C THR A 31 -13.55 -3.90 -18.10
N GLU A 32 -13.40 -3.11 -19.15
CA GLU A 32 -12.13 -2.64 -19.73
C GLU A 32 -11.11 -3.77 -19.96
N GLY A 33 -11.58 -4.96 -20.36
CA GLY A 33 -10.73 -6.10 -20.75
C GLY A 33 -10.27 -7.01 -19.60
N HIS A 34 -10.63 -6.73 -18.36
CA HIS A 34 -10.18 -7.50 -17.19
C HIS A 34 -11.37 -8.07 -16.42
N LYS A 35 -11.28 -9.35 -16.03
CA LYS A 35 -12.32 -10.00 -15.21
C LYS A 35 -12.31 -9.58 -13.75
N SER A 36 -11.14 -9.14 -13.24
CA SER A 36 -11.02 -8.71 -11.85
C SER A 36 -9.94 -7.64 -11.72
N TYR A 37 -10.11 -6.75 -10.73
CA TYR A 37 -9.11 -5.76 -10.33
C TYR A 37 -8.78 -5.96 -8.86
N ARG A 38 -7.48 -6.05 -8.55
CA ARG A 38 -6.99 -6.29 -7.19
C ARG A 38 -5.76 -5.41 -6.90
N ILE A 39 -5.37 -5.35 -5.63
CA ILE A 39 -4.08 -4.81 -5.19
C ILE A 39 -3.94 -3.32 -5.54
N PRO A 40 -4.74 -2.44 -4.89
CA PRO A 40 -4.73 -1.00 -5.16
C PRO A 40 -3.45 -0.33 -4.66
N ALA A 41 -2.98 0.66 -5.43
CA ALA A 41 -1.95 1.61 -5.01
C ALA A 41 -2.31 3.01 -5.53
N ILE A 42 -2.02 4.07 -4.78
CA ILE A 42 -2.36 5.43 -5.16
C ILE A 42 -1.30 6.44 -4.74
N ILE A 43 -0.94 7.34 -5.66
CA ILE A 43 -0.08 8.49 -5.36
C ILE A 43 -0.68 9.77 -5.90
N LYS A 44 -0.16 10.89 -5.43
CA LYS A 44 -0.38 12.21 -6.01
C LYS A 44 0.88 12.63 -6.76
N ASN A 45 0.77 12.91 -8.08
CA ASN A 45 1.88 13.34 -8.88
C ASN A 45 2.26 14.82 -8.60
N PRO A 46 3.41 15.31 -9.09
CA PRO A 46 3.84 16.70 -8.87
C PRO A 46 2.86 17.74 -9.41
N ASN A 47 2.07 17.41 -10.44
CA ASN A 47 1.06 18.30 -11.03
C ASN A 47 -0.21 18.40 -10.18
N GLY A 48 -0.35 17.55 -9.16
CA GLY A 48 -1.51 17.50 -8.28
C GLY A 48 -2.55 16.46 -8.65
N ASP A 49 -2.37 15.74 -9.76
CA ASP A 49 -3.26 14.65 -10.17
C ASP A 49 -3.09 13.42 -9.27
N LEU A 50 -4.15 12.67 -9.07
CA LEU A 50 -4.10 11.35 -8.45
C LEU A 50 -3.88 10.29 -9.52
N LEU A 51 -2.94 9.38 -9.29
CA LEU A 51 -2.70 8.22 -10.11
C LEU A 51 -3.04 6.98 -9.29
N ALA A 52 -4.07 6.27 -9.70
CA ALA A 52 -4.52 5.00 -9.11
C ALA A 52 -4.01 3.84 -9.96
N PHE A 53 -3.31 2.90 -9.33
CA PHE A 53 -2.79 1.68 -9.94
C PHE A 53 -3.46 0.46 -9.32
N CYS A 54 -3.53 -0.63 -10.07
CA CYS A 54 -3.90 -1.94 -9.54
C CYS A 54 -3.45 -3.05 -10.47
N GLU A 55 -3.63 -4.30 -10.04
CA GLU A 55 -3.56 -5.47 -10.91
C GLU A 55 -4.87 -5.58 -11.71
N GLY A 56 -4.75 -5.54 -13.04
CA GLY A 56 -5.81 -5.92 -13.98
C GLY A 56 -5.64 -7.40 -14.34
N ARG A 57 -6.53 -8.26 -13.83
CA ARG A 57 -6.49 -9.72 -14.00
C ARG A 57 -7.41 -10.14 -15.15
N VAL A 58 -6.82 -10.55 -16.26
CA VAL A 58 -7.53 -10.80 -17.53
C VAL A 58 -8.49 -11.98 -17.43
N ASN A 59 -8.04 -13.09 -16.86
CA ASN A 59 -8.76 -14.37 -16.95
C ASN A 59 -9.58 -14.75 -15.70
N GLY A 60 -9.39 -14.07 -14.57
CA GLY A 60 -10.08 -14.40 -13.31
C GLY A 60 -9.59 -13.60 -12.13
N SER A 61 -9.90 -14.03 -10.91
CA SER A 61 -9.48 -13.39 -9.66
C SER A 61 -8.25 -14.02 -9.00
N GLY A 62 -7.67 -15.06 -9.61
CA GLY A 62 -6.50 -15.79 -9.08
C GLY A 62 -5.24 -14.91 -9.02
N ASP A 63 -4.34 -15.23 -8.10
CA ASP A 63 -3.12 -14.45 -7.84
C ASP A 63 -1.96 -14.81 -8.80
N PHE A 64 -2.22 -15.58 -9.86
CA PHE A 64 -1.28 -15.90 -10.92
C PHE A 64 -2.01 -16.14 -12.25
N GLY A 65 -1.40 -15.73 -13.35
CA GLY A 65 -1.89 -15.84 -14.73
C GLY A 65 -1.57 -14.56 -15.49
N ASP A 66 -2.36 -14.26 -16.51
CA ASP A 66 -2.30 -13.01 -17.28
C ASP A 66 -2.78 -11.85 -16.38
N ILE A 67 -1.82 -11.19 -15.76
CA ILE A 67 -2.03 -10.09 -14.80
C ILE A 67 -1.16 -8.91 -15.22
N ASN A 68 -1.82 -7.79 -15.48
CA ASN A 68 -1.19 -6.55 -15.90
C ASN A 68 -1.22 -5.51 -14.78
N ILE A 69 -0.29 -4.56 -14.78
CA ILE A 69 -0.44 -3.36 -13.97
C ILE A 69 -1.13 -2.29 -14.81
N VAL A 70 -2.26 -1.84 -14.33
CA VAL A 70 -3.10 -0.84 -14.98
C VAL A 70 -3.20 0.42 -14.14
N MET A 71 -3.49 1.55 -14.79
CA MET A 71 -3.57 2.87 -14.17
C MET A 71 -4.79 3.65 -14.64
N LYS A 72 -5.35 4.48 -13.76
CA LYS A 72 -6.26 5.58 -14.09
C LYS A 72 -5.81 6.85 -13.40
N LYS A 73 -6.11 8.00 -14.03
CA LYS A 73 -5.76 9.33 -13.52
C LYS A 73 -6.99 10.16 -13.18
N SER A 74 -6.89 10.97 -12.13
CA SER A 74 -7.88 11.98 -11.77
C SER A 74 -7.22 13.34 -11.56
N SER A 75 -7.72 14.37 -12.24
CA SER A 75 -7.26 15.76 -12.11
C SER A 75 -8.21 16.63 -11.28
N ASP A 76 -9.26 16.03 -10.72
CA ASP A 76 -10.31 16.72 -9.94
C ASP A 76 -10.47 16.17 -8.51
N GLN A 77 -9.35 15.68 -7.94
CA GLN A 77 -9.26 15.13 -6.58
C GLN A 77 -10.08 13.84 -6.38
N GLY A 78 -10.19 13.02 -7.43
CA GLY A 78 -10.81 11.70 -7.38
C GLY A 78 -12.29 11.68 -7.70
N LYS A 79 -12.88 12.78 -8.17
CA LYS A 79 -14.30 12.83 -8.56
C LYS A 79 -14.57 12.10 -9.88
N THR A 80 -13.64 12.24 -10.84
CA THR A 80 -13.69 11.53 -12.12
C THR A 80 -12.33 10.92 -12.44
N TRP A 81 -12.34 9.86 -13.24
CA TRP A 81 -11.16 9.08 -13.59
C TRP A 81 -11.10 8.86 -15.10
N THR A 82 -9.89 8.86 -15.66
CA THR A 82 -9.64 8.59 -17.08
C THR A 82 -10.02 7.16 -17.47
N LYS A 83 -9.96 6.86 -18.76
CA LYS A 83 -9.93 5.47 -19.23
C LYS A 83 -8.71 4.75 -18.66
N LEU A 84 -8.81 3.43 -18.59
CA LEU A 84 -7.74 2.55 -18.14
C LEU A 84 -6.57 2.57 -19.14
N GLU A 85 -5.35 2.61 -18.58
CA GLU A 85 -4.10 2.46 -19.32
C GLU A 85 -3.32 1.26 -18.76
N THR A 86 -2.82 0.38 -19.62
CA THR A 86 -1.91 -0.69 -19.22
C THR A 86 -0.49 -0.17 -19.18
N ILE A 87 0.14 -0.18 -18.00
CA ILE A 87 1.50 0.33 -17.78
C ILE A 87 2.53 -0.78 -17.88
N VAL A 88 2.19 -1.95 -17.37
CA VAL A 88 3.02 -3.16 -17.48
C VAL A 88 2.15 -4.30 -17.96
N ASP A 89 2.59 -4.92 -19.04
CA ASP A 89 2.04 -6.15 -19.58
C ASP A 89 3.15 -7.21 -19.52
N ALA A 90 2.87 -8.36 -18.97
CA ALA A 90 3.76 -9.52 -18.88
C ALA A 90 3.27 -10.69 -19.72
N ASP A 91 2.54 -10.40 -20.79
CA ASP A 91 1.88 -11.39 -21.66
C ASP A 91 0.94 -12.31 -20.85
N SER A 92 1.16 -13.60 -20.89
CA SER A 92 0.35 -14.58 -20.14
C SER A 92 0.81 -14.81 -18.69
N LEU A 93 1.81 -14.04 -18.22
CA LEU A 93 2.40 -14.15 -16.89
C LEU A 93 1.95 -13.01 -15.99
N GLN A 94 2.42 -13.03 -14.75
CA GLN A 94 2.06 -12.04 -13.75
C GLN A 94 3.00 -10.84 -13.76
N ALA A 95 2.43 -9.63 -13.88
CA ALA A 95 2.98 -8.39 -13.35
C ALA A 95 2.08 -7.89 -12.22
N GLY A 96 2.62 -7.71 -11.02
CA GLY A 96 1.79 -7.42 -9.85
C GLY A 96 2.49 -6.59 -8.77
N ASN A 97 1.77 -6.34 -7.68
CA ASN A 97 2.25 -5.59 -6.53
C ASN A 97 2.79 -4.19 -6.91
N PRO A 98 1.98 -3.32 -7.52
CA PRO A 98 2.40 -1.97 -7.85
C PRO A 98 2.79 -1.19 -6.59
N ALA A 99 3.97 -0.57 -6.62
CA ALA A 99 4.52 0.25 -5.54
C ALA A 99 5.01 1.61 -6.12
N PRO A 100 4.09 2.53 -6.43
CA PRO A 100 4.44 3.82 -6.98
C PRO A 100 5.01 4.75 -5.89
N VAL A 101 5.93 5.64 -6.29
CA VAL A 101 6.45 6.74 -5.46
C VAL A 101 6.93 7.90 -6.35
N VAL A 102 6.87 9.13 -5.83
CA VAL A 102 7.40 10.31 -6.51
C VAL A 102 8.75 10.67 -5.90
N ASP A 103 9.79 10.73 -6.74
CA ASP A 103 11.06 11.34 -6.41
C ASP A 103 11.01 12.84 -6.71
N LEU A 104 11.03 13.65 -5.66
CA LEU A 104 11.02 15.12 -5.74
C LEU A 104 12.42 15.74 -5.57
N ASN A 105 13.44 14.92 -5.38
CA ASN A 105 14.78 15.37 -5.07
C ASN A 105 15.82 15.08 -6.18
N ASP A 106 15.42 14.41 -7.26
CA ASP A 106 16.31 14.12 -8.38
C ASP A 106 16.67 15.42 -9.13
N PRO A 107 17.95 15.83 -9.14
CA PRO A 107 18.35 17.08 -9.81
C PRO A 107 18.21 17.03 -11.33
N VAL A 108 18.16 15.84 -11.94
CA VAL A 108 17.93 15.65 -13.38
C VAL A 108 16.46 15.89 -13.74
N TYR A 109 15.56 15.68 -12.80
CA TYR A 109 14.10 15.82 -12.99
C TYR A 109 13.50 16.80 -11.97
N PRO A 110 13.79 18.12 -12.10
CA PRO A 110 13.35 19.13 -11.11
C PRO A 110 11.81 19.23 -10.97
N GLY A 111 11.06 18.76 -11.95
CA GLY A 111 9.61 18.61 -11.89
C GLY A 111 9.12 17.36 -11.14
N GLY A 112 10.05 16.55 -10.64
CA GLY A 112 9.77 15.25 -10.04
C GLY A 112 9.72 14.10 -11.05
N ARG A 113 10.05 12.90 -10.59
CA ARG A 113 10.01 11.66 -11.37
C ARG A 113 9.24 10.60 -10.60
N ILE A 114 8.31 9.93 -11.26
CA ILE A 114 7.56 8.82 -10.67
C ILE A 114 8.35 7.54 -10.92
N PHE A 115 8.54 6.74 -9.87
CA PHE A 115 8.92 5.34 -9.96
C PHE A 115 7.68 4.48 -9.75
N LEU A 116 7.54 3.46 -10.56
CA LEU A 116 6.59 2.36 -10.36
C LEU A 116 7.40 1.08 -10.20
N PHE A 117 7.61 0.66 -8.95
CA PHE A 117 8.18 -0.66 -8.66
C PHE A 117 7.09 -1.71 -8.77
N TYR A 118 7.46 -2.92 -9.21
CA TYR A 118 6.53 -4.03 -9.35
C TYR A 118 7.28 -5.37 -9.38
N ASN A 119 6.53 -6.45 -9.31
CA ASN A 119 7.07 -7.80 -9.40
C ASN A 119 6.53 -8.52 -10.64
N THR A 120 7.37 -9.37 -11.24
CA THR A 120 6.92 -10.38 -12.19
C THR A 120 6.96 -11.76 -11.54
N GLY A 121 6.15 -12.68 -12.06
CA GLY A 121 6.12 -14.05 -11.58
C GLY A 121 5.78 -15.03 -12.70
N ASN A 122 6.41 -16.21 -12.67
CA ASN A 122 6.24 -17.24 -13.68
C ASN A 122 5.54 -18.51 -13.15
N ASN A 123 5.06 -18.51 -11.92
CA ASN A 123 4.31 -19.62 -11.35
C ASN A 123 3.45 -19.16 -10.15
N HIS A 124 2.51 -20.02 -9.73
CA HIS A 124 1.72 -19.83 -8.52
C HIS A 124 2.61 -19.70 -7.28
N GLU A 125 2.18 -18.88 -6.31
CA GLU A 125 2.86 -18.63 -5.04
C GLU A 125 3.31 -19.93 -4.34
N GLY A 126 2.40 -20.91 -4.23
CA GLY A 126 2.71 -22.20 -3.60
C GLY A 126 3.81 -23.00 -4.29
N GLU A 127 3.96 -22.88 -5.61
CA GLU A 127 5.03 -23.53 -6.37
C GLU A 127 6.33 -22.74 -6.31
N VAL A 128 6.26 -21.40 -6.33
CA VAL A 128 7.42 -20.53 -6.13
C VAL A 128 8.07 -20.79 -4.77
N ARG A 129 7.30 -20.91 -3.69
CA ARG A 129 7.79 -21.28 -2.35
C ARG A 129 8.48 -22.67 -2.32
N LYS A 130 8.09 -23.58 -3.18
CA LYS A 130 8.76 -24.88 -3.35
C LYS A 130 10.01 -24.82 -4.23
N GLY A 131 10.41 -23.62 -4.70
CA GLY A 131 11.54 -23.44 -5.61
C GLY A 131 11.24 -23.82 -7.07
N LYS A 132 9.95 -23.89 -7.47
CA LYS A 132 9.51 -24.25 -8.82
C LYS A 132 8.99 -23.04 -9.61
N GLY A 133 9.51 -21.89 -9.33
CA GLY A 133 9.18 -20.64 -9.99
C GLY A 133 10.08 -19.52 -9.50
N LEU A 134 9.89 -18.35 -10.08
CA LEU A 134 10.71 -17.18 -9.81
C LEU A 134 9.82 -15.95 -9.63
N ARG A 135 10.21 -15.08 -8.72
CA ARG A 135 9.76 -13.70 -8.62
C ARG A 135 10.91 -12.78 -8.95
N GLU A 136 10.66 -11.79 -9.78
CA GLU A 136 11.65 -10.76 -10.11
C GLU A 136 11.13 -9.38 -9.73
N VAL A 137 12.07 -8.47 -9.50
CA VAL A 137 11.80 -7.09 -9.07
C VAL A 137 12.20 -6.15 -10.18
N TRP A 138 11.27 -5.28 -10.57
CA TRP A 138 11.41 -4.37 -11.68
C TRP A 138 10.94 -2.97 -11.32
N TYR A 139 11.34 -1.97 -12.09
CA TYR A 139 10.70 -0.66 -12.09
C TYR A 139 10.61 -0.05 -13.48
N LYS A 140 9.68 0.88 -13.63
CA LYS A 140 9.58 1.86 -14.72
C LYS A 140 9.51 3.25 -14.13
N THR A 141 9.86 4.28 -14.91
CA THR A 141 9.77 5.67 -14.48
C THR A 141 8.97 6.51 -15.45
N SER A 142 8.38 7.60 -14.94
CA SER A 142 7.72 8.64 -15.72
C SER A 142 8.21 10.01 -15.23
N SER A 143 8.59 10.89 -16.15
CA SER A 143 8.98 12.28 -15.87
C SER A 143 7.96 13.33 -16.33
N ASP A 144 6.82 12.87 -16.86
CA ASP A 144 5.74 13.71 -17.43
C ASP A 144 4.42 13.56 -16.69
N GLY A 145 4.49 13.14 -15.41
CA GLY A 145 3.31 13.00 -14.56
C GLY A 145 2.48 11.74 -14.81
N GLY A 146 3.07 10.71 -15.42
CA GLY A 146 2.42 9.42 -15.67
C GLY A 146 1.83 9.29 -17.08
N LEU A 147 2.17 10.20 -18.01
CA LEU A 147 1.67 10.13 -19.40
C LEU A 147 2.47 9.12 -20.23
N THR A 148 3.80 9.08 -20.03
CA THR A 148 4.67 8.09 -20.69
C THR A 148 5.58 7.42 -19.67
N TRP A 149 6.01 6.20 -20.00
CA TRP A 149 6.82 5.37 -19.10
C TRP A 149 8.07 4.84 -19.80
N SER A 150 9.17 4.80 -19.08
CA SER A 150 10.43 4.24 -19.55
C SER A 150 10.33 2.75 -19.90
N ALA A 151 11.37 2.21 -20.53
CA ALA A 151 11.61 0.77 -20.53
C ALA A 151 11.72 0.25 -19.09
N ALA A 152 11.37 -1.02 -18.88
CA ALA A 152 11.47 -1.69 -17.59
C ALA A 152 12.93 -1.98 -17.24
N VAL A 153 13.29 -1.82 -15.96
CA VAL A 153 14.63 -2.11 -15.43
C VAL A 153 14.53 -3.20 -14.37
N ASN A 154 15.26 -4.31 -14.59
CA ASN A 154 15.35 -5.42 -13.63
C ASN A 154 16.36 -5.07 -12.53
N ILE A 155 15.91 -5.10 -11.28
CA ILE A 155 16.72 -4.84 -10.08
C ILE A 155 16.78 -6.04 -9.13
N THR A 156 16.37 -7.22 -9.59
CA THR A 156 16.27 -8.42 -8.78
C THR A 156 17.55 -8.73 -8.02
N THR A 157 18.71 -8.67 -8.68
CA THR A 157 19.99 -8.99 -8.03
C THR A 157 20.41 -8.00 -6.93
N GLN A 158 19.81 -6.81 -6.88
CA GLN A 158 20.08 -5.81 -5.85
C GLN A 158 19.08 -5.89 -4.68
N THR A 159 17.85 -6.36 -4.94
CA THR A 159 16.71 -6.25 -4.00
C THR A 159 16.14 -7.59 -3.55
N HIS A 160 16.54 -8.68 -4.17
CA HIS A 160 16.12 -10.05 -3.88
C HIS A 160 17.33 -10.99 -3.80
N ARG A 161 17.18 -12.18 -3.17
CA ARG A 161 18.26 -13.17 -2.97
C ARG A 161 17.85 -14.58 -3.44
N PRO A 162 17.44 -14.75 -4.71
CA PRO A 162 17.02 -16.06 -5.20
C PRO A 162 18.20 -16.98 -5.42
N LYS A 163 18.02 -18.28 -5.09
CA LYS A 163 18.99 -19.33 -5.36
C LYS A 163 18.50 -20.24 -6.47
N GLN A 164 18.52 -19.71 -7.69
CA GLN A 164 18.01 -20.40 -8.88
C GLN A 164 18.93 -20.25 -10.09
N PRO A 165 20.22 -20.71 -10.00
CA PRO A 165 21.19 -20.55 -11.07
C PRO A 165 20.82 -21.34 -12.35
N GLN A 166 19.96 -22.35 -12.24
CA GLN A 166 19.42 -23.11 -13.39
C GLN A 166 18.44 -22.30 -14.23
N VAL A 167 17.78 -21.27 -13.65
CA VAL A 167 16.89 -20.36 -14.37
C VAL A 167 17.68 -19.18 -14.94
N ASN A 168 18.55 -18.59 -14.10
CA ASN A 168 19.44 -17.50 -14.49
C ASN A 168 20.73 -17.56 -13.65
N ALA A 169 21.89 -17.57 -14.33
CA ALA A 169 23.20 -17.64 -13.67
C ALA A 169 23.47 -16.49 -12.68
N ALA A 170 22.79 -15.35 -12.80
CA ALA A 170 22.87 -14.25 -11.83
C ALA A 170 22.17 -14.56 -10.50
N TYR A 171 21.26 -15.54 -10.46
CA TYR A 171 20.46 -15.88 -9.26
C TYR A 171 21.10 -17.04 -8.47
N LYS A 172 22.30 -16.79 -7.98
CA LYS A 172 23.13 -17.77 -7.24
C LYS A 172 23.42 -17.35 -5.79
N PHE A 173 22.50 -16.63 -5.17
CA PHE A 173 22.65 -16.19 -3.79
C PHE A 173 22.65 -17.36 -2.80
N LEU A 174 23.20 -17.15 -1.60
CA LEU A 174 23.27 -18.19 -0.58
C LEU A 174 21.96 -18.30 0.22
N GLU A 175 21.23 -17.19 0.31
CA GLU A 175 20.08 -16.99 1.20
C GLU A 175 18.83 -17.77 0.79
N ASP A 176 18.72 -18.30 -0.41
CA ASP A 176 17.57 -19.08 -0.92
C ASP A 176 16.20 -18.41 -0.68
N TRP A 177 16.10 -17.10 -0.98
CA TRP A 177 14.80 -16.44 -1.00
C TRP A 177 14.00 -16.90 -2.20
N ARG A 178 12.72 -17.24 -2.00
CA ARG A 178 11.89 -17.86 -3.02
C ARG A 178 10.75 -16.98 -3.47
N SER A 179 9.71 -16.83 -2.65
CA SER A 179 8.67 -15.85 -2.92
C SER A 179 9.17 -14.45 -2.59
N TYR A 180 8.64 -13.48 -3.30
CA TYR A 180 8.97 -12.07 -3.10
C TYR A 180 7.81 -11.20 -3.53
N ALA A 181 7.54 -10.14 -2.77
CA ALA A 181 6.60 -9.10 -3.15
C ALA A 181 7.02 -7.73 -2.61
N ASN A 182 6.88 -6.69 -3.44
CA ASN A 182 6.91 -5.32 -2.99
C ASN A 182 5.63 -5.01 -2.23
N THR A 183 5.60 -4.10 -1.31
CA THR A 183 4.49 -3.53 -0.57
C THR A 183 3.30 -4.49 -0.43
N PRO A 184 2.12 -4.48 -1.12
CA PRO A 184 1.58 -3.54 -2.12
C PRO A 184 1.12 -2.22 -1.52
N GLY A 185 0.79 -1.25 -2.37
CA GLY A 185 0.49 0.12 -2.02
C GLY A 185 1.67 1.05 -2.30
N HIS A 186 1.60 2.32 -1.91
CA HIS A 186 2.65 3.29 -2.22
C HIS A 186 3.98 3.00 -1.51
N ALA A 187 5.10 3.30 -2.18
CA ALA A 187 6.41 3.46 -1.54
C ALA A 187 6.60 4.92 -1.10
N LEU A 188 7.69 5.24 -0.40
CA LEU A 188 7.89 6.60 0.12
C LEU A 188 9.24 7.19 -0.22
N GLN A 189 9.30 8.53 -0.30
CA GLN A 189 10.53 9.29 -0.27
C GLN A 189 10.68 9.98 1.09
N LEU A 190 11.82 9.83 1.75
CA LEU A 190 12.12 10.52 3.00
C LEU A 190 12.29 12.02 2.76
N THR A 191 11.61 12.83 3.55
CA THR A 191 11.50 14.28 3.35
C THR A 191 12.46 15.09 4.21
N GLY A 192 13.05 14.49 5.25
CA GLY A 192 13.90 15.18 6.22
C GLY A 192 15.09 14.36 6.71
N GLY A 193 15.90 15.00 7.58
CA GLY A 193 17.02 14.37 8.24
C GLY A 193 18.20 14.01 7.32
N GLN A 194 19.04 13.11 7.79
CA GLN A 194 20.26 12.66 7.12
C GLN A 194 19.96 11.91 5.81
N TYR A 195 18.82 11.23 5.74
CA TYR A 195 18.41 10.38 4.62
C TYR A 195 17.38 11.07 3.71
N LYS A 196 17.31 12.40 3.74
CA LYS A 196 16.42 13.15 2.85
C LYS A 196 16.68 12.77 1.39
N GLY A 197 15.62 12.47 0.66
CA GLY A 197 15.68 12.06 -0.74
C GLY A 197 15.73 10.54 -0.95
N ARG A 198 16.06 9.76 0.09
CA ARG A 198 15.99 8.29 0.02
C ARG A 198 14.60 7.84 -0.40
N ILE A 199 14.52 7.01 -1.42
CA ILE A 199 13.31 6.26 -1.74
C ILE A 199 13.40 4.92 -1.02
N TYR A 200 12.37 4.57 -0.27
CA TYR A 200 12.24 3.32 0.46
C TYR A 200 11.00 2.55 -0.01
N VAL A 201 11.17 1.27 -0.30
CA VAL A 201 10.12 0.34 -0.71
C VAL A 201 10.06 -0.79 0.31
N ALA A 202 8.94 -0.92 1.01
CA ALA A 202 8.72 -2.08 1.86
C ALA A 202 8.53 -3.33 0.99
N ALA A 203 8.93 -4.48 1.49
CA ALA A 203 8.88 -5.74 0.76
C ALA A 203 8.78 -6.94 1.72
N ASN A 204 8.55 -8.10 1.17
CA ASN A 204 8.62 -9.37 1.90
C ASN A 204 9.21 -10.47 1.02
N HIS A 205 9.69 -11.52 1.66
CA HIS A 205 10.20 -12.71 1.00
C HIS A 205 9.91 -13.97 1.81
N SER A 206 9.97 -15.13 1.19
CA SER A 206 10.03 -16.41 1.90
C SER A 206 11.42 -17.01 1.80
N GLU A 207 11.88 -17.71 2.85
CA GLU A 207 13.20 -18.32 2.94
C GLU A 207 13.12 -19.85 2.98
N GLY A 208 13.86 -20.51 2.07
CA GLY A 208 14.00 -21.97 2.00
C GLY A 208 12.68 -22.68 1.72
N ALA A 209 12.57 -23.91 2.21
CA ALA A 209 11.37 -24.73 2.01
C ALA A 209 10.15 -24.15 2.75
N PRO A 210 8.92 -24.29 2.18
CA PRO A 210 7.71 -23.80 2.82
C PRO A 210 7.53 -24.36 4.23
N LYS A 211 7.25 -23.50 5.19
CA LYS A 211 6.90 -23.86 6.57
C LYS A 211 5.39 -23.74 6.80
N GLY A 212 4.90 -24.49 7.78
CA GLY A 212 3.51 -24.38 8.23
C GLY A 212 3.18 -22.98 8.69
N ARG A 213 1.94 -22.52 8.46
CA ARG A 213 1.46 -21.20 8.89
C ARG A 213 2.34 -20.03 8.39
N PHE A 214 2.99 -20.17 7.24
CA PHE A 214 3.84 -19.14 6.63
C PHE A 214 4.99 -18.63 7.52
N GLU A 215 5.56 -19.51 8.34
CA GLU A 215 6.72 -19.17 9.21
C GLU A 215 8.03 -18.98 8.41
N ASP A 216 8.02 -19.28 7.12
CA ASP A 216 9.08 -18.99 6.16
C ASP A 216 9.04 -17.56 5.60
N TYR A 217 7.99 -16.75 5.92
CA TYR A 217 7.88 -15.37 5.46
C TYR A 217 8.47 -14.37 6.42
N PHE A 218 9.12 -13.35 5.85
CA PHE A 218 9.70 -12.23 6.57
C PHE A 218 9.49 -10.92 5.81
N ALA A 219 9.14 -9.85 6.53
CA ALA A 219 9.14 -8.52 5.97
C ALA A 219 10.54 -7.91 5.99
N HIS A 220 10.81 -7.04 5.03
CA HIS A 220 12.03 -6.25 4.89
C HIS A 220 11.73 -5.00 4.04
N GLY A 221 12.74 -4.38 3.47
CA GLY A 221 12.61 -3.37 2.43
C GLY A 221 13.89 -3.22 1.64
N PHE A 222 13.83 -2.35 0.67
CA PHE A 222 15.02 -1.89 -0.05
C PHE A 222 14.93 -0.39 -0.29
N TYR A 223 16.05 0.23 -0.57
CA TYR A 223 16.12 1.67 -0.74
C TYR A 223 17.18 2.08 -1.76
N THR A 224 17.03 3.30 -2.28
CA THR A 224 18.01 3.98 -3.11
C THR A 224 18.29 5.37 -2.55
N ASP A 225 19.55 5.77 -2.53
CA ASP A 225 20.04 7.10 -2.13
C ASP A 225 20.52 7.94 -3.33
N ASP A 226 20.49 7.36 -4.52
CA ASP A 226 21.06 7.90 -5.77
C ASP A 226 20.02 7.92 -6.91
N HIS A 227 18.76 8.14 -6.56
CA HIS A 227 17.66 8.27 -7.52
C HIS A 227 17.49 7.04 -8.43
N GLY A 228 17.65 5.82 -7.87
CA GLY A 228 17.42 4.58 -8.58
C GLY A 228 18.58 4.08 -9.43
N GLN A 229 19.81 4.61 -9.27
CA GLN A 229 20.99 4.07 -9.92
C GLN A 229 21.46 2.78 -9.24
N THR A 230 21.43 2.74 -7.88
CA THR A 230 21.73 1.56 -7.10
C THR A 230 20.68 1.34 -6.01
N PHE A 231 20.49 0.07 -5.61
CA PHE A 231 19.57 -0.31 -4.56
C PHE A 231 20.27 -1.15 -3.49
N ARG A 232 19.84 -0.99 -2.25
CA ARG A 232 20.35 -1.73 -1.08
C ARG A 232 19.20 -2.31 -0.31
N LEU A 233 19.39 -3.53 0.22
CA LEU A 233 18.43 -4.17 1.14
C LEU A 233 18.53 -3.56 2.54
N SER A 234 17.40 -3.44 3.22
CA SER A 234 17.37 -3.33 4.67
C SER A 234 17.59 -4.70 5.33
N GLU A 235 17.88 -4.70 6.64
CA GLU A 235 17.83 -5.94 7.40
C GLU A 235 16.43 -6.57 7.34
N THR A 236 16.37 -7.89 7.37
CA THR A 236 15.13 -8.64 7.52
C THR A 236 14.54 -8.40 8.92
N ILE A 237 13.24 -8.13 8.98
CA ILE A 237 12.50 -8.05 10.25
C ILE A 237 12.36 -9.45 10.81
N GLN A 238 13.11 -9.75 11.88
CA GLN A 238 13.24 -11.07 12.48
C GLN A 238 11.98 -11.47 13.28
N LEU A 239 10.83 -11.46 12.59
CA LEU A 239 9.54 -11.91 13.11
C LEU A 239 8.83 -12.74 12.02
N PRO A 240 8.79 -14.09 12.17
CA PRO A 240 8.19 -14.98 11.19
C PRO A 240 6.70 -14.67 10.90
N GLY A 241 6.32 -14.76 9.63
CA GLY A 241 4.98 -14.43 9.15
C GLY A 241 4.84 -12.98 8.67
N GLY A 242 5.91 -12.17 8.72
CA GLY A 242 5.92 -10.83 8.14
C GLY A 242 5.70 -10.88 6.62
N ASN A 243 4.69 -10.19 6.12
CA ASN A 243 4.28 -10.21 4.72
C ASN A 243 4.04 -8.79 4.20
N GLU A 244 3.02 -8.56 3.41
CA GLU A 244 2.66 -7.28 2.79
C GLU A 244 2.77 -6.10 3.75
N ALA A 245 3.50 -5.07 3.35
CA ALA A 245 3.88 -3.98 4.23
C ALA A 245 3.94 -2.64 3.50
N THR A 246 3.63 -1.57 4.22
CA THR A 246 3.94 -0.20 3.83
C THR A 246 4.74 0.50 4.94
N ALA A 247 5.36 1.62 4.63
CA ALA A 247 6.19 2.32 5.59
C ALA A 247 5.91 3.84 5.60
N ALA A 248 6.22 4.49 6.72
CA ALA A 248 6.09 5.93 6.86
C ALA A 248 7.29 6.52 7.58
N GLU A 249 7.71 7.73 7.17
CA GLU A 249 8.74 8.51 7.84
C GLU A 249 8.28 8.95 9.22
N ILE A 250 9.15 8.82 10.22
CA ILE A 250 8.99 9.34 11.58
C ILE A 250 10.22 10.17 11.97
N SER A 251 10.18 10.84 13.14
CA SER A 251 11.27 11.71 13.61
C SER A 251 12.61 11.00 13.76
N ASN A 252 13.69 11.79 13.85
CA ASN A 252 15.05 11.32 14.14
C ASN A 252 15.60 10.31 13.14
N ASN A 253 15.47 10.62 11.84
CA ASN A 253 15.86 9.71 10.75
C ASN A 253 15.11 8.37 10.78
N GLY A 254 13.94 8.37 11.41
CA GLY A 254 13.19 7.15 11.68
C GLY A 254 12.26 6.75 10.54
N LEU A 255 11.97 5.45 10.53
CA LEU A 255 10.98 4.84 9.67
C LEU A 255 10.16 3.85 10.49
N LEU A 256 8.84 3.88 10.30
CA LEU A 256 7.91 2.89 10.81
C LEU A 256 7.42 2.03 9.65
N LEU A 257 7.70 0.74 9.68
CA LEU A 257 7.16 -0.25 8.77
C LEU A 257 6.00 -0.98 9.45
N ASN A 258 4.89 -1.11 8.73
CA ASN A 258 3.67 -1.79 9.20
C ASN A 258 3.37 -2.95 8.26
N ALA A 259 3.46 -4.18 8.75
CA ALA A 259 3.29 -5.39 7.96
C ALA A 259 2.09 -6.24 8.39
N ARG A 260 1.52 -6.95 7.43
CA ARG A 260 0.56 -8.01 7.65
C ARG A 260 1.22 -9.19 8.36
N ASN A 261 0.54 -9.74 9.37
CA ASN A 261 0.91 -11.01 9.97
C ASN A 261 0.27 -12.16 9.21
N GLN A 262 0.97 -12.69 8.21
CA GLN A 262 0.49 -13.80 7.38
C GLN A 262 0.28 -15.09 8.17
N LYS A 263 1.03 -15.28 9.26
CA LYS A 263 0.87 -16.42 10.17
C LYS A 263 -0.51 -16.43 10.86
N GLY A 264 -1.06 -15.25 11.13
CA GLY A 264 -2.41 -15.08 11.67
C GLY A 264 -2.64 -15.64 13.08
N ASP A 265 -1.59 -15.95 13.82
CA ASP A 265 -1.66 -16.38 15.23
C ASP A 265 -1.97 -15.22 16.16
N VAL A 266 -1.45 -14.06 15.87
CA VAL A 266 -1.80 -12.78 16.48
C VAL A 266 -2.58 -11.96 15.46
N ARG A 267 -3.84 -11.63 15.77
CA ARG A 267 -4.70 -10.86 14.87
C ARG A 267 -4.48 -9.34 15.00
N ALA A 268 -3.21 -8.96 14.78
CA ALA A 268 -2.73 -7.58 14.87
C ALA A 268 -1.60 -7.35 13.86
N ARG A 269 -1.32 -6.08 13.56
CA ARG A 269 -0.27 -5.68 12.63
C ARG A 269 1.11 -5.86 13.28
N ILE A 270 2.09 -6.30 12.48
CA ILE A 270 3.51 -6.24 12.83
C ILE A 270 3.98 -4.82 12.60
N VAL A 271 4.65 -4.22 13.59
CA VAL A 271 5.24 -2.89 13.51
C VAL A 271 6.71 -2.96 13.82
N ALA A 272 7.54 -2.48 12.90
CA ALA A 272 8.98 -2.35 13.08
C ALA A 272 9.41 -0.88 13.00
N ARG A 273 10.32 -0.46 13.87
CA ARG A 273 10.83 0.90 13.93
C ARG A 273 12.33 0.95 13.70
N SER A 274 12.74 1.85 12.82
CA SER A 274 14.13 2.17 12.50
C SER A 274 14.46 3.59 12.95
N ASN A 275 15.74 3.91 13.16
CA ASN A 275 16.25 5.26 13.38
C ASN A 275 17.41 5.60 12.41
N ASP A 276 17.57 4.83 11.36
CA ASP A 276 18.60 4.97 10.33
C ASP A 276 18.05 4.92 8.91
N GLY A 277 16.82 5.43 8.74
CA GLY A 277 16.15 5.50 7.44
C GLY A 277 15.75 4.13 6.87
N GLY A 278 15.47 3.16 7.75
CA GLY A 278 15.01 1.84 7.36
C GLY A 278 16.13 0.83 7.05
N GLN A 279 17.37 1.09 7.44
CA GLN A 279 18.47 0.14 7.22
C GLN A 279 18.42 -1.01 8.23
N THR A 280 18.22 -0.68 9.52
CA THR A 280 18.16 -1.65 10.62
C THR A 280 16.91 -1.41 11.48
N TRP A 281 16.53 -2.40 12.29
CA TRP A 281 15.32 -2.36 13.12
C TRP A 281 15.66 -2.34 14.60
N LYS A 282 15.17 -1.31 15.32
CA LYS A 282 15.41 -1.12 16.76
C LYS A 282 14.35 -1.77 17.65
N SER A 283 13.12 -1.84 17.14
CA SER A 283 12.03 -2.56 17.81
C SER A 283 11.13 -3.23 16.79
N ILE A 284 10.66 -4.42 17.12
CA ILE A 284 9.73 -5.22 16.32
C ILE A 284 8.69 -5.77 17.29
N ASP A 285 7.41 -5.50 17.07
CA ASP A 285 6.33 -5.95 17.94
C ASP A 285 4.99 -6.02 17.19
N PHE A 286 3.95 -6.55 17.83
CA PHE A 286 2.58 -6.48 17.37
C PHE A 286 1.86 -5.25 17.94
N ASP A 287 1.30 -4.40 17.10
CA ASP A 287 0.39 -3.33 17.56
C ASP A 287 -1.03 -3.89 17.73
N LYS A 288 -1.38 -4.24 18.96
CA LYS A 288 -2.70 -4.78 19.32
C LYS A 288 -3.86 -3.78 19.15
N ASN A 289 -3.56 -2.48 18.96
CA ASN A 289 -4.57 -1.47 18.66
C ASN A 289 -4.93 -1.46 17.15
N LEU A 290 -4.20 -2.21 16.34
CA LEU A 290 -4.43 -2.38 14.92
C LEU A 290 -4.89 -3.83 14.63
N PRO A 291 -6.19 -4.14 14.81
CA PRO A 291 -6.71 -5.46 14.50
C PRO A 291 -6.56 -5.77 13.00
N ASP A 292 -6.23 -7.02 12.68
CA ASP A 292 -5.90 -7.47 11.33
C ASP A 292 -6.51 -8.86 11.04
N PRO A 293 -7.34 -9.01 10.00
CA PRO A 293 -7.90 -10.30 9.59
C PRO A 293 -6.95 -11.12 8.69
N VAL A 294 -5.65 -10.87 8.74
CA VAL A 294 -4.64 -11.33 7.76
C VAL A 294 -4.90 -10.67 6.40
N CYS A 295 -4.80 -9.34 6.39
CA CYS A 295 -5.02 -8.53 5.20
C CYS A 295 -3.96 -7.44 5.09
N GLU A 296 -3.75 -6.94 3.89
CA GLU A 296 -2.92 -5.76 3.66
C GLU A 296 -3.52 -4.53 4.38
N GLY A 297 -2.69 -3.51 4.65
CA GLY A 297 -3.08 -2.20 5.16
C GLY A 297 -1.97 -1.20 4.92
N SER A 298 -2.34 0.06 4.70
CA SER A 298 -1.40 1.11 4.31
C SER A 298 -1.19 2.16 5.39
N ILE A 299 0.05 2.66 5.51
CA ILE A 299 0.46 3.73 6.43
C ILE A 299 1.07 4.89 5.67
N LEU A 300 0.73 6.12 6.05
CA LEU A 300 1.17 7.34 5.38
C LEU A 300 1.54 8.42 6.39
N ASN A 301 2.64 9.14 6.15
CA ASN A 301 2.94 10.39 6.82
C ASN A 301 2.07 11.52 6.21
N ILE A 302 1.18 12.10 7.00
CA ILE A 302 0.25 13.16 6.57
C ILE A 302 0.71 14.56 6.95
N GLY A 303 1.83 14.69 7.65
CA GLY A 303 2.43 15.97 8.02
C GLY A 303 3.21 15.95 9.31
N VAL A 304 3.66 17.12 9.73
CA VAL A 304 4.43 17.31 10.97
C VAL A 304 3.75 18.31 11.86
N LYS A 305 3.66 18.03 13.17
CA LYS A 305 3.17 18.94 14.21
C LYS A 305 4.07 18.84 15.46
N LYS A 306 4.58 19.99 15.94
CA LYS A 306 5.49 20.03 17.10
C LYS A 306 6.69 19.07 16.97
N ARG A 307 7.30 19.00 15.79
CA ARG A 307 8.43 18.11 15.42
C ARG A 307 8.11 16.61 15.39
N LYS A 308 6.85 16.18 15.57
CA LYS A 308 6.41 14.80 15.43
C LYS A 308 5.66 14.61 14.13
N HIS A 309 5.87 13.50 13.48
CA HIS A 309 5.14 13.11 12.27
C HIS A 309 3.73 12.65 12.64
N LEU A 310 2.75 13.11 11.88
CA LEU A 310 1.38 12.67 11.97
C LEU A 310 1.20 11.50 11.01
N LEU A 311 0.71 10.38 11.50
CA LEU A 311 0.51 9.20 10.66
C LEU A 311 -0.97 8.92 10.47
N ALA A 312 -1.31 8.45 9.26
CA ALA A 312 -2.58 7.82 8.95
C ALA A 312 -2.35 6.34 8.67
N PHE A 313 -3.24 5.48 9.12
CA PHE A 313 -3.24 4.05 8.82
C PHE A 313 -4.64 3.60 8.41
N CYS A 314 -4.74 2.83 7.34
CA CYS A 314 -6.00 2.29 6.83
C CYS A 314 -5.91 0.78 6.64
N ASN A 315 -6.90 0.05 7.16
CA ASN A 315 -7.02 -1.39 6.93
C ASN A 315 -8.47 -1.87 7.19
N ALA A 316 -8.76 -3.11 6.80
CA ALA A 316 -9.92 -3.86 7.27
C ALA A 316 -9.77 -4.13 8.78
N ALA A 317 -10.43 -3.32 9.60
CA ALA A 317 -10.22 -3.28 11.05
C ALA A 317 -11.08 -4.32 11.79
N ASP A 318 -10.84 -5.58 11.49
CA ASP A 318 -11.52 -6.75 12.06
C ASP A 318 -10.48 -7.84 12.36
N THR A 319 -10.78 -8.79 13.20
CA THR A 319 -9.88 -9.90 13.53
C THR A 319 -10.22 -11.21 12.81
N ALA A 320 -11.38 -11.27 12.16
CA ALA A 320 -11.90 -12.50 11.55
C ALA A 320 -12.17 -12.35 10.04
N LYS A 321 -12.65 -11.18 9.59
CA LYS A 321 -13.14 -10.96 8.23
C LYS A 321 -12.47 -9.72 7.62
N ARG A 322 -12.30 -9.69 6.30
CA ARG A 322 -11.94 -8.49 5.55
C ARG A 322 -13.15 -7.57 5.44
N ASN A 323 -13.39 -6.82 6.50
CA ASN A 323 -14.54 -5.95 6.68
C ASN A 323 -14.16 -4.76 7.58
N ASN A 324 -15.07 -3.80 7.75
CA ASN A 324 -14.91 -2.66 8.65
C ASN A 324 -13.68 -1.79 8.32
N LEU A 325 -13.57 -1.35 7.05
CA LEU A 325 -12.47 -0.46 6.64
C LEU A 325 -12.44 0.77 7.53
N THR A 326 -11.31 1.02 8.17
CA THR A 326 -11.15 2.11 9.13
C THR A 326 -9.86 2.88 8.88
N LEU A 327 -9.98 4.20 8.77
CA LEU A 327 -8.84 5.12 8.76
C LEU A 327 -8.52 5.56 10.18
N ARG A 328 -7.29 5.39 10.62
CA ARG A 328 -6.81 5.83 11.94
C ARG A 328 -5.78 6.92 11.82
N ILE A 329 -5.77 7.84 12.81
CA ILE A 329 -4.82 8.95 12.86
C ILE A 329 -4.02 8.87 14.16
N SER A 330 -2.71 8.93 14.04
CA SER A 330 -1.76 9.04 15.14
C SER A 330 -1.12 10.44 15.15
N TYR A 331 -1.01 11.03 16.34
CA TYR A 331 -0.35 12.31 16.58
C TYR A 331 1.04 12.13 17.25
N ASP A 332 1.45 10.91 17.48
CA ASP A 332 2.65 10.51 18.22
C ASP A 332 3.46 9.41 17.50
N GLU A 333 3.45 9.46 16.15
CA GLU A 333 4.27 8.59 15.30
C GLU A 333 3.89 7.10 15.42
N GLY A 334 2.60 6.82 15.56
CA GLY A 334 2.08 5.46 15.64
C GLY A 334 2.29 4.77 16.99
N HIS A 335 2.57 5.53 18.06
CA HIS A 335 2.55 4.97 19.43
C HIS A 335 1.12 4.79 19.93
N THR A 336 0.24 5.74 19.59
CA THR A 336 -1.22 5.64 19.83
C THR A 336 -2.00 6.07 18.59
N TRP A 337 -3.23 5.55 18.47
CA TRP A 337 -4.17 5.86 17.39
C TRP A 337 -5.36 6.63 17.96
N ALA A 338 -5.16 7.95 18.12
CA ALA A 338 -6.07 8.82 18.85
C ALA A 338 -7.42 9.05 18.17
N LYS A 339 -7.53 8.80 16.85
CA LYS A 339 -8.76 8.94 16.09
C LYS A 339 -8.97 7.73 15.19
N SER A 340 -10.20 7.21 15.16
CA SER A 340 -10.66 6.16 14.25
C SER A 340 -11.86 6.67 13.49
N ILE A 341 -11.82 6.55 12.16
CA ILE A 341 -12.85 6.98 11.23
C ILE A 341 -13.30 5.75 10.45
N PRO A 342 -14.44 5.12 10.80
CA PRO A 342 -15.01 4.05 9.99
C PRO A 342 -15.40 4.59 8.61
N LEU A 343 -14.98 3.88 7.55
CA LEU A 343 -15.22 4.31 6.17
C LEU A 343 -16.30 3.47 5.48
N ASP A 344 -16.20 2.15 5.63
CA ASP A 344 -17.11 1.23 4.96
C ASP A 344 -17.18 -0.12 5.69
N LYS A 345 -18.35 -0.73 5.71
CA LYS A 345 -18.60 -2.06 6.27
C LYS A 345 -19.81 -2.69 5.62
N SER A 346 -19.86 -4.01 5.57
CA SER A 346 -21.06 -4.76 5.27
C SER A 346 -21.95 -4.83 6.51
N GLU A 347 -23.22 -4.50 6.38
CA GLU A 347 -24.21 -4.62 7.46
C GLU A 347 -24.71 -6.08 7.64
N ASP A 348 -24.75 -6.85 6.54
CA ASP A 348 -25.12 -8.26 6.52
C ASP A 348 -23.97 -9.22 6.89
N GLY A 349 -22.82 -8.67 7.27
CA GLY A 349 -21.63 -9.43 7.67
C GLY A 349 -20.96 -10.20 6.54
N LYS A 350 -21.15 -9.77 5.27
CA LYS A 350 -20.43 -10.34 4.11
C LYS A 350 -18.94 -10.48 4.41
N LYS A 351 -18.38 -11.61 3.99
CA LYS A 351 -16.94 -11.86 3.98
C LYS A 351 -16.29 -11.06 2.85
N ASP A 352 -15.07 -10.56 3.10
CA ASP A 352 -14.30 -9.83 2.09
C ASP A 352 -15.01 -8.60 1.48
N PHE A 353 -15.82 -7.89 2.29
CA PHE A 353 -16.54 -6.71 1.83
C PHE A 353 -15.63 -5.50 1.64
N THR A 354 -14.65 -5.30 2.52
CA THR A 354 -13.56 -4.33 2.35
C THR A 354 -12.23 -5.03 2.59
N ALA A 355 -11.29 -4.96 1.64
CA ALA A 355 -10.04 -5.70 1.74
C ALA A 355 -8.83 -4.77 1.66
N TYR A 356 -7.98 -4.91 0.66
CA TYR A 356 -6.77 -4.11 0.49
C TYR A 356 -7.09 -2.65 0.27
N SER A 357 -6.26 -1.77 0.81
CA SER A 357 -6.46 -0.32 0.71
C SER A 357 -5.15 0.42 0.63
N ASP A 358 -5.09 1.47 -0.18
CA ASP A 358 -3.99 2.41 -0.16
C ASP A 358 -4.49 3.84 0.05
N ILE A 359 -3.66 4.69 0.66
CA ILE A 359 -4.02 6.03 1.09
C ILE A 359 -3.06 7.09 0.53
N VAL A 360 -3.63 8.26 0.19
CA VAL A 360 -2.88 9.38 -0.36
C VAL A 360 -3.31 10.69 0.29
N LYS A 361 -2.36 11.57 0.56
CA LYS A 361 -2.66 12.93 1.05
C LYS A 361 -3.10 13.81 -0.12
N VAL A 362 -4.38 14.12 -0.20
CA VAL A 362 -4.95 15.00 -1.24
C VAL A 362 -4.73 16.47 -0.87
N SER A 363 -5.02 16.85 0.37
CA SER A 363 -4.83 18.20 0.89
C SER A 363 -4.36 18.20 2.35
N LYS A 364 -4.22 19.40 2.95
CA LYS A 364 -3.89 19.53 4.39
C LYS A 364 -4.98 18.97 5.31
N LYS A 365 -6.19 18.75 4.80
CA LYS A 365 -7.35 18.29 5.59
C LYS A 365 -7.93 16.98 5.08
N GLU A 366 -7.49 16.49 3.93
CA GLU A 366 -8.14 15.39 3.23
C GLU A 366 -7.16 14.30 2.86
N ILE A 367 -7.56 13.07 3.10
CA ILE A 367 -6.90 11.83 2.70
C ILE A 367 -7.82 11.12 1.71
N GLY A 368 -7.29 10.74 0.55
CA GLY A 368 -7.93 9.84 -0.39
C GLY A 368 -7.66 8.40 0.02
N VAL A 369 -8.65 7.55 -0.06
CA VAL A 369 -8.56 6.12 0.22
C VAL A 369 -9.05 5.35 -1.00
N LEU A 370 -8.18 4.55 -1.59
CA LEU A 370 -8.48 3.63 -2.69
C LEU A 370 -8.52 2.22 -2.11
N TYR A 371 -9.63 1.47 -2.30
CA TYR A 371 -9.78 0.17 -1.64
C TYR A 371 -10.66 -0.82 -2.40
N GLU A 372 -10.40 -2.09 -2.19
CA GLU A 372 -11.20 -3.21 -2.71
C GLU A 372 -12.52 -3.31 -1.96
N ARG A 373 -13.62 -3.47 -2.70
CA ARG A 373 -14.98 -3.45 -2.16
C ARG A 373 -15.85 -4.57 -2.72
N ASP A 374 -16.81 -5.02 -1.90
CA ASP A 374 -17.90 -5.94 -2.23
C ASP A 374 -17.43 -7.24 -2.92
N GLY A 375 -16.57 -7.98 -2.21
CA GLY A 375 -16.03 -9.25 -2.70
C GLY A 375 -15.19 -9.10 -3.97
N TYR A 376 -14.44 -8.00 -4.05
CA TYR A 376 -13.57 -7.64 -5.19
C TYR A 376 -14.33 -7.31 -6.48
N SER A 377 -15.61 -6.97 -6.40
CA SER A 377 -16.38 -6.53 -7.57
C SER A 377 -15.89 -5.17 -8.10
N GLN A 378 -15.24 -4.38 -7.26
CA GLN A 378 -14.72 -3.07 -7.64
C GLN A 378 -13.60 -2.59 -6.70
N ILE A 379 -12.76 -1.70 -7.22
CA ILE A 379 -11.88 -0.83 -6.43
C ILE A 379 -12.52 0.56 -6.46
N VAL A 380 -12.76 1.13 -5.29
CA VAL A 380 -13.42 2.44 -5.13
C VAL A 380 -12.50 3.45 -4.47
N PHE A 381 -12.73 4.73 -4.77
CA PHE A 381 -12.08 5.86 -4.13
C PHE A 381 -13.06 6.60 -3.24
N THR A 382 -12.60 7.05 -2.06
CA THR A 382 -13.33 7.96 -1.19
C THR A 382 -12.43 9.04 -0.62
N LEU A 383 -12.97 10.24 -0.44
CA LEU A 383 -12.24 11.38 0.14
C LEU A 383 -12.68 11.60 1.58
N VAL A 384 -11.72 11.64 2.50
CA VAL A 384 -11.96 11.72 3.95
C VAL A 384 -11.40 13.00 4.52
N ASN A 385 -12.23 13.84 5.09
CA ASN A 385 -11.75 14.96 5.90
C ASN A 385 -11.40 14.46 7.30
N TRP A 386 -10.11 14.19 7.53
CA TRP A 386 -9.60 13.63 8.77
C TRP A 386 -9.53 14.61 9.94
N LYS A 387 -9.74 15.91 9.69
CA LYS A 387 -9.74 16.96 10.74
C LYS A 387 -11.12 17.23 11.36
N LYS A 388 -12.19 16.80 10.71
CA LYS A 388 -13.54 16.80 11.27
C LYS A 388 -13.69 15.64 12.24
#